data_84227ac95aa523f850a9c34b79a6e933
#
_entry.id   84227ac95aa523f850a9c34b79a6e933
#
_cell.length_a   1.000
_cell.length_b   1.000
_cell.length_c   1.000
_cell.angle_alpha   90.00
_cell.angle_beta   90.00
_cell.angle_gamma   90.00
#
_symmetry.space_group_name_H-M   'P 1'
#
loop_
_entity.id
_entity.type
_entity.pdbx_description
1 polymer ?
#
loop_
_entity_poly.entity_id
_entity_poly.type
_entity_poly.pdbx_seq_one_letter_code
_entity_poly.pdbx_strand_id
1 'polypeptide(L)'
;MLQLSFITLITLAVTSLAQPATLRLNFTPASGKFNDATKQYQSIWDAEGRRMVEAMEQVSGLKFQETDVRAIVYEGVSDSGFADRPMRLRASYPEGVKKATLVHELGHRLNIQVRRRPKELDEHRVLFLYLYDVWTKLYGKEFAGEMVEVEKKRKGIYDYESAWQWALSLSEAERAAKFKEVVKMNLSGRK
;
A
#
# COMPACT_ATOMS: atom_id res chain seq x y z
N MET A 1 40.34 -37.29 -46.44
CA MET A 1 39.93 -35.93 -45.97
C MET A 1 38.94 -36.10 -44.86
N LEU A 2 39.37 -35.92 -43.61
CA LEU A 2 38.45 -35.96 -42.43
C LEU A 2 38.02 -34.52 -42.15
N GLN A 3 36.70 -34.24 -42.19
CA GLN A 3 36.11 -33.00 -41.71
C GLN A 3 35.84 -33.10 -40.21
N LEU A 4 36.53 -32.29 -39.40
CA LEU A 4 36.21 -32.09 -37.99
C LEU A 4 35.14 -31.04 -37.90
N SER A 5 33.94 -31.44 -37.42
CA SER A 5 32.87 -30.50 -37.05
C SER A 5 33.13 -30.02 -35.60
N PHE A 6 33.36 -28.73 -35.44
CA PHE A 6 33.39 -28.08 -34.12
C PHE A 6 31.98 -27.77 -33.66
N ILE A 7 31.53 -28.39 -32.58
CA ILE A 7 30.29 -28.06 -31.89
C ILE A 7 30.61 -26.99 -30.85
N THR A 8 30.18 -25.78 -31.10
CA THR A 8 30.31 -24.67 -30.14
C THR A 8 29.19 -24.77 -29.11
N LEU A 9 29.56 -25.10 -27.89
CA LEU A 9 28.63 -25.17 -26.75
C LEU A 9 28.38 -23.74 -26.24
N ILE A 10 27.18 -23.18 -26.49
CA ILE A 10 26.74 -21.88 -25.94
C ILE A 10 26.19 -22.12 -24.55
N THR A 11 26.94 -21.76 -23.53
CA THR A 11 26.51 -21.75 -22.14
C THR A 11 25.65 -20.52 -21.87
N LEU A 12 24.34 -20.66 -21.80
CA LEU A 12 23.46 -19.59 -21.31
C LEU A 12 23.67 -19.41 -19.80
N ALA A 13 24.30 -18.31 -19.43
CA ALA A 13 24.36 -17.87 -18.04
C ALA A 13 22.99 -17.36 -17.64
N VAL A 14 22.23 -18.14 -16.84
CA VAL A 14 21.00 -17.70 -16.18
C VAL A 14 21.42 -16.78 -15.04
N THR A 15 21.40 -15.46 -15.30
CA THR A 15 21.50 -14.46 -14.22
C THR A 15 20.24 -14.53 -13.40
N SER A 16 20.32 -15.17 -12.23
CA SER A 16 19.29 -15.10 -11.20
C SER A 16 19.17 -13.65 -10.74
N LEU A 17 18.17 -12.94 -11.24
CA LEU A 17 17.79 -11.64 -10.69
C LEU A 17 17.24 -11.91 -9.29
N ALA A 18 17.97 -11.46 -8.25
CA ALA A 18 17.49 -11.49 -6.89
C ALA A 18 16.13 -10.78 -6.84
N GLN A 19 15.08 -11.50 -6.47
CA GLN A 19 13.77 -10.90 -6.29
C GLN A 19 13.88 -9.85 -5.18
N PRO A 20 13.30 -8.65 -5.38
CA PRO A 20 13.29 -7.63 -4.34
C PRO A 20 12.65 -8.21 -3.08
N ALA A 21 13.21 -7.88 -1.93
CA ALA A 21 12.69 -8.34 -0.64
C ALA A 21 11.22 -7.94 -0.52
N THR A 22 10.34 -8.93 -0.43
CA THR A 22 8.91 -8.69 -0.31
C THR A 22 8.60 -8.22 1.11
N LEU A 23 7.85 -7.12 1.26
CA LEU A 23 7.38 -6.65 2.56
C LEU A 23 6.63 -7.79 3.29
N ARG A 24 6.96 -8.01 4.56
CA ARG A 24 6.29 -8.98 5.44
C ARG A 24 5.45 -8.26 6.48
N LEU A 25 4.22 -8.71 6.67
CA LEU A 25 3.38 -8.29 7.79
C LEU A 25 3.27 -9.43 8.81
N ASN A 26 3.56 -9.10 10.07
CA ASN A 26 3.49 -10.03 11.18
C ASN A 26 2.31 -9.65 12.07
N PHE A 27 1.20 -10.41 11.95
CA PHE A 27 -0.03 -10.13 12.67
C PHE A 27 -0.04 -10.81 14.04
N THR A 28 -0.43 -10.06 15.07
CA THR A 28 -0.63 -10.56 16.42
C THR A 28 -1.98 -10.08 16.97
N PRO A 29 -2.74 -10.93 17.69
CA PRO A 29 -3.95 -10.49 18.36
C PRO A 29 -3.61 -9.71 19.63
N ALA A 30 -4.30 -8.61 19.92
CA ALA A 30 -4.17 -7.90 21.19
C ALA A 30 -4.65 -8.73 22.39
N SER A 31 -5.54 -9.70 22.16
CA SER A 31 -5.97 -10.70 23.13
C SER A 31 -6.58 -11.91 22.40
N GLY A 32 -6.77 -13.03 23.09
CA GLY A 32 -7.31 -14.27 22.50
C GLY A 32 -8.66 -14.11 21.79
N LYS A 33 -9.51 -13.16 22.20
CA LYS A 33 -10.78 -12.89 21.53
C LYS A 33 -10.64 -12.39 20.09
N PHE A 34 -9.45 -11.96 19.66
CA PHE A 34 -9.19 -11.48 18.31
C PHE A 34 -8.45 -12.49 17.44
N ASN A 35 -8.25 -13.73 17.92
CA ASN A 35 -7.51 -14.77 17.18
C ASN A 35 -8.09 -15.00 15.77
N ASP A 36 -9.41 -15.12 15.63
CA ASP A 36 -10.03 -15.40 14.33
C ASP A 36 -9.94 -14.21 13.38
N ALA A 37 -10.11 -12.99 13.88
CA ALA A 37 -9.89 -11.80 13.08
C ALA A 37 -8.41 -11.68 12.62
N THR A 38 -7.47 -12.07 13.48
CA THR A 38 -6.04 -12.11 13.15
C THR A 38 -5.75 -13.12 12.06
N LYS A 39 -6.32 -14.33 12.13
CA LYS A 39 -6.21 -15.34 11.07
C LYS A 39 -6.79 -14.85 9.74
N GLN A 40 -7.91 -14.10 9.78
CA GLN A 40 -8.47 -13.50 8.56
C GLN A 40 -7.51 -12.50 7.92
N TYR A 41 -6.91 -11.57 8.70
CA TYR A 41 -5.90 -10.66 8.18
C TYR A 41 -4.69 -11.40 7.62
N GLN A 42 -4.20 -12.44 8.32
CA GLN A 42 -3.10 -13.27 7.83
C GLN A 42 -3.46 -13.94 6.50
N SER A 43 -4.65 -14.55 6.39
CA SER A 43 -5.10 -15.20 5.16
C SER A 43 -5.22 -14.22 3.98
N ILE A 44 -5.73 -13.00 4.23
CA ILE A 44 -5.77 -11.94 3.22
C ILE A 44 -4.35 -11.60 2.75
N TRP A 45 -3.43 -11.44 3.69
CA TRP A 45 -2.05 -11.07 3.37
C TRP A 45 -1.31 -12.18 2.61
N ASP A 46 -1.46 -13.43 3.04
CA ASP A 46 -0.84 -14.59 2.38
C ASP A 46 -1.33 -14.75 0.93
N ALA A 47 -2.63 -14.50 0.69
CA ALA A 47 -3.23 -14.59 -0.63
C ALA A 47 -2.92 -13.40 -1.54
N GLU A 48 -2.89 -12.18 -1.00
CA GLU A 48 -2.94 -10.96 -1.80
C GLU A 48 -1.82 -9.96 -1.50
N GLY A 49 -1.05 -10.13 -0.44
CA GLY A 49 -0.08 -9.13 0.05
C GLY A 49 0.95 -8.72 -1.01
N ARG A 50 1.50 -9.68 -1.76
CA ARG A 50 2.41 -9.36 -2.86
C ARG A 50 1.74 -8.48 -3.92
N ARG A 51 0.52 -8.82 -4.31
CA ARG A 51 -0.23 -8.05 -5.31
C ARG A 51 -0.57 -6.65 -4.80
N MET A 52 -0.89 -6.50 -3.49
CA MET A 52 -1.10 -5.20 -2.87
C MET A 52 0.16 -4.32 -2.94
N VAL A 53 1.31 -4.85 -2.54
CA VAL A 53 2.60 -4.14 -2.60
C VAL A 53 2.92 -3.73 -4.04
N GLU A 54 2.85 -4.65 -4.99
CA GLU A 54 3.11 -4.37 -6.41
C GLU A 54 2.18 -3.27 -6.97
N ALA A 55 0.88 -3.34 -6.67
CA ALA A 55 -0.07 -2.33 -7.12
C ALA A 55 0.21 -0.95 -6.52
N MET A 56 0.50 -0.89 -5.22
CA MET A 56 0.83 0.36 -4.53
C MET A 56 2.10 0.99 -5.10
N GLU A 57 3.14 0.20 -5.30
CA GLU A 57 4.40 0.67 -5.88
C GLU A 57 4.26 1.12 -7.34
N GLN A 58 3.47 0.40 -8.14
CA GLN A 58 3.22 0.75 -9.54
C GLN A 58 2.42 2.05 -9.68
N VAL A 59 1.37 2.22 -8.87
CA VAL A 59 0.51 3.40 -8.96
C VAL A 59 1.18 4.64 -8.37
N SER A 60 1.85 4.51 -7.22
CA SER A 60 2.52 5.63 -6.56
C SER A 60 3.89 5.99 -7.16
N GLY A 61 4.57 5.02 -7.78
CA GLY A 61 5.97 5.16 -8.20
C GLY A 61 6.97 5.14 -7.04
N LEU A 62 6.52 4.90 -5.81
CA LEU A 62 7.37 4.74 -4.63
C LEU A 62 7.70 3.25 -4.41
N LYS A 63 8.74 2.98 -3.62
CA LYS A 63 9.11 1.64 -3.16
C LYS A 63 9.06 1.58 -1.65
N PHE A 64 8.53 0.48 -1.10
CA PHE A 64 8.59 0.27 0.33
C PHE A 64 10.04 0.25 0.81
N GLN A 65 10.31 0.97 1.89
CA GLN A 65 11.64 1.00 2.54
C GLN A 65 11.72 -0.01 3.69
N GLU A 66 10.57 -0.41 4.22
CA GLU A 66 10.46 -1.41 5.26
C GLU A 66 10.36 -2.80 4.62
N THR A 67 10.97 -3.77 5.26
CA THR A 67 10.89 -5.20 4.89
C THR A 67 9.98 -5.98 5.82
N ASP A 68 9.76 -5.46 7.04
CA ASP A 68 8.95 -6.07 8.08
C ASP A 68 8.08 -5.03 8.78
N VAL A 69 6.79 -5.31 8.90
CA VAL A 69 5.83 -4.49 9.63
C VAL A 69 5.10 -5.38 10.64
N ARG A 70 5.12 -4.98 11.91
CA ARG A 70 4.29 -5.60 12.94
C ARG A 70 2.89 -5.02 12.87
N ALA A 71 1.86 -5.86 13.00
CA ALA A 71 0.46 -5.47 13.00
C ALA A 71 -0.27 -6.10 14.19
N ILE A 72 -0.99 -5.29 14.96
CA ILE A 72 -1.81 -5.74 16.11
C ILE A 72 -3.27 -5.66 15.70
N VAL A 73 -3.98 -6.79 15.84
CA VAL A 73 -5.43 -6.86 15.60
C VAL A 73 -6.17 -6.69 16.91
N TYR A 74 -7.06 -5.68 16.96
CA TYR A 74 -7.79 -5.30 18.16
C TYR A 74 -9.14 -4.66 17.81
N GLU A 75 -9.95 -4.29 18.78
CA GLU A 75 -11.14 -3.49 18.53
C GLU A 75 -10.88 -2.02 18.83
N GLY A 76 -10.86 -1.20 17.79
CA GLY A 76 -10.57 0.23 17.88
C GLY A 76 -10.28 0.84 16.52
N VAL A 77 -9.80 2.06 16.50
CA VAL A 77 -9.45 2.78 15.27
C VAL A 77 -8.19 2.17 14.67
N SER A 78 -8.23 1.83 13.37
CA SER A 78 -7.03 1.41 12.65
C SER A 78 -6.07 2.58 12.50
N ASP A 79 -4.77 2.29 12.56
CA ASP A 79 -3.70 3.25 12.27
C ASP A 79 -2.44 2.54 11.75
N SER A 80 -1.67 3.26 10.97
CA SER A 80 -0.48 2.74 10.30
C SER A 80 0.68 2.42 11.25
N GLY A 81 0.71 2.97 12.47
CA GLY A 81 1.91 3.02 13.27
C GLY A 81 3.06 3.72 12.52
N PHE A 82 4.17 3.98 13.16
CA PHE A 82 5.38 4.51 12.52
C PHE A 82 6.62 4.08 13.30
N ALA A 83 7.73 3.89 12.61
CA ALA A 83 9.00 3.44 13.16
C ALA A 83 8.82 2.12 13.94
N ASP A 84 9.01 2.16 15.24
CA ASP A 84 8.92 1.02 16.15
C ASP A 84 7.46 0.70 16.58
N ARG A 85 6.50 1.59 16.31
CA ARG A 85 5.09 1.34 16.66
C ARG A 85 4.43 0.42 15.63
N PRO A 86 3.75 -0.65 16.07
CA PRO A 86 3.04 -1.54 15.19
C PRO A 86 1.85 -0.84 14.52
N MET A 87 1.51 -1.28 13.31
CA MET A 87 0.21 -1.00 12.70
C MET A 87 -0.89 -1.57 13.59
N ARG A 88 -2.03 -0.90 13.69
CA ARG A 88 -3.19 -1.39 14.42
C ARG A 88 -4.38 -1.55 13.48
N LEU A 89 -5.08 -2.67 13.59
CA LEU A 89 -6.12 -3.05 12.66
C LEU A 89 -7.38 -3.48 13.42
N ARG A 90 -8.53 -2.93 13.04
CA ARG A 90 -9.79 -3.26 13.68
C ARG A 90 -10.24 -4.67 13.35
N ALA A 91 -10.57 -5.45 14.38
CA ALA A 91 -10.98 -6.85 14.28
C ALA A 91 -12.35 -7.03 13.61
N SER A 92 -13.32 -6.17 13.93
CA SER A 92 -14.73 -6.32 13.53
C SER A 92 -15.03 -5.92 12.09
N TYR A 93 -14.06 -5.43 11.32
CA TYR A 93 -14.29 -5.09 9.91
C TYR A 93 -14.65 -6.33 9.08
N PRO A 94 -15.61 -6.23 8.14
CA PRO A 94 -15.82 -7.25 7.13
C PRO A 94 -14.60 -7.37 6.20
N GLU A 95 -14.48 -8.49 5.47
CA GLU A 95 -13.29 -8.81 4.68
C GLU A 95 -12.90 -7.72 3.68
N GLY A 96 -13.86 -7.19 2.91
CA GLY A 96 -13.59 -6.10 1.95
C GLY A 96 -13.00 -4.87 2.63
N VAL A 97 -13.54 -4.47 3.80
CA VAL A 97 -13.01 -3.33 4.56
C VAL A 97 -11.64 -3.65 5.17
N LYS A 98 -11.36 -4.91 5.58
CA LYS A 98 -10.02 -5.34 6.01
C LYS A 98 -9.00 -5.18 4.89
N LYS A 99 -9.34 -5.62 3.66
CA LYS A 99 -8.49 -5.46 2.46
C LYS A 99 -8.19 -3.99 2.18
N ALA A 100 -9.22 -3.15 2.14
CA ALA A 100 -9.08 -1.73 1.90
C ALA A 100 -8.26 -1.04 3.01
N THR A 101 -8.49 -1.41 4.27
CA THR A 101 -7.74 -0.86 5.42
C THR A 101 -6.26 -1.25 5.37
N LEU A 102 -5.92 -2.49 5.01
CA LEU A 102 -4.52 -2.88 4.81
C LEU A 102 -3.81 -1.99 3.79
N VAL A 103 -4.43 -1.76 2.64
CA VAL A 103 -3.88 -0.88 1.60
C VAL A 103 -3.77 0.57 2.09
N HIS A 104 -4.77 1.08 2.82
CA HIS A 104 -4.78 2.43 3.39
C HIS A 104 -3.61 2.63 4.37
N GLU A 105 -3.50 1.75 5.37
CA GLU A 105 -2.48 1.87 6.41
C GLU A 105 -1.05 1.64 5.87
N LEU A 106 -0.91 0.73 4.92
CA LEU A 106 0.34 0.56 4.18
C LEU A 106 0.67 1.78 3.32
N GLY A 107 -0.34 2.47 2.80
CA GLY A 107 -0.16 3.73 2.07
C GLY A 107 0.47 4.84 2.91
N HIS A 108 0.04 4.98 4.16
CA HIS A 108 0.71 5.88 5.11
C HIS A 108 2.18 5.51 5.34
N ARG A 109 2.49 4.21 5.47
CA ARG A 109 3.88 3.74 5.61
C ARG A 109 4.70 3.97 4.34
N LEU A 110 4.12 3.78 3.17
CA LEU A 110 4.77 4.09 1.90
C LEU A 110 5.07 5.60 1.78
N ASN A 111 4.15 6.45 2.27
CA ASN A 111 4.27 7.91 2.25
C ASN A 111 5.30 8.50 3.23
N ILE A 112 5.91 7.70 4.09
CA ILE A 112 6.99 8.19 4.99
C ILE A 112 8.14 8.86 4.21
N GLN A 113 8.28 8.54 2.93
CA GLN A 113 9.30 9.07 2.03
C GLN A 113 8.94 10.46 1.49
N VAL A 114 7.67 10.87 1.59
CA VAL A 114 7.14 12.12 1.03
C VAL A 114 6.64 13.06 2.14
N ARG A 115 7.54 13.41 3.06
CA ARG A 115 7.23 14.26 4.23
C ARG A 115 7.01 15.72 3.89
N ARG A 116 7.71 16.23 2.86
CA ARG A 116 7.52 17.59 2.36
C ARG A 116 6.32 17.59 1.43
N ARG A 117 5.37 18.47 1.69
CA ARG A 117 4.14 18.60 0.90
C ARG A 117 3.67 20.05 0.89
N PRO A 118 2.90 20.48 -0.11
CA PRO A 118 2.22 21.74 -0.13
C PRO A 118 1.34 21.91 1.12
N LYS A 119 1.18 23.14 1.61
CA LYS A 119 0.43 23.43 2.85
C LYS A 119 -1.03 22.99 2.81
N GLU A 120 -1.61 23.00 1.62
CA GLU A 120 -3.00 22.60 1.34
C GLU A 120 -3.20 21.07 1.31
N LEU A 121 -2.12 20.29 1.27
CA LEU A 121 -2.16 18.84 1.26
C LEU A 121 -1.76 18.30 2.63
N ASP A 122 -2.73 17.83 3.38
CA ASP A 122 -2.47 17.02 4.57
C ASP A 122 -2.09 15.58 4.19
N GLU A 123 -1.84 14.76 5.19
CA GLU A 123 -1.35 13.39 5.01
C GLU A 123 -2.35 12.50 4.26
N HIS A 124 -3.65 12.62 4.55
CA HIS A 124 -4.67 11.85 3.87
C HIS A 124 -4.91 12.34 2.45
N ARG A 125 -4.90 13.66 2.19
CA ARG A 125 -5.01 14.16 0.82
C ARG A 125 -3.85 13.67 -0.05
N VAL A 126 -2.63 13.60 0.48
CA VAL A 126 -1.50 13.00 -0.25
C VAL A 126 -1.76 11.52 -0.54
N LEU A 127 -2.25 10.75 0.42
CA LEU A 127 -2.60 9.34 0.25
C LEU A 127 -3.71 9.17 -0.80
N PHE A 128 -4.75 9.98 -0.75
CA PHE A 128 -5.91 9.87 -1.63
C PHE A 128 -5.61 10.25 -3.09
N LEU A 129 -4.48 10.88 -3.36
CA LEU A 129 -4.00 11.08 -4.73
C LEU A 129 -3.71 9.79 -5.49
N TYR A 130 -3.60 8.65 -4.79
CA TYR A 130 -3.36 7.36 -5.46
C TYR A 130 -4.15 6.19 -4.86
N LEU A 131 -4.71 6.31 -3.66
CA LEU A 131 -5.36 5.20 -2.96
C LEU A 131 -6.55 4.62 -3.73
N TYR A 132 -7.40 5.50 -4.29
CA TYR A 132 -8.52 5.08 -5.13
C TYR A 132 -8.06 4.26 -6.34
N ASP A 133 -6.98 4.70 -6.97
CA ASP A 133 -6.44 4.05 -8.17
C ASP A 133 -5.78 2.71 -7.84
N VAL A 134 -5.17 2.59 -6.65
CA VAL A 134 -4.68 1.30 -6.11
C VAL A 134 -5.84 0.34 -5.87
N TRP A 135 -6.90 0.76 -5.20
CA TRP A 135 -8.07 -0.08 -4.98
C TRP A 135 -8.75 -0.48 -6.29
N THR A 136 -8.85 0.46 -7.24
CA THR A 136 -9.39 0.18 -8.58
C THR A 136 -8.56 -0.87 -9.30
N LYS A 137 -7.23 -0.77 -9.24
CA LYS A 137 -6.31 -1.74 -9.85
C LYS A 137 -6.41 -3.13 -9.22
N LEU A 138 -6.59 -3.19 -7.91
CA LEU A 138 -6.67 -4.44 -7.16
C LEU A 138 -8.02 -5.14 -7.29
N TYR A 139 -9.11 -4.38 -7.20
CA TYR A 139 -10.43 -4.94 -6.95
C TYR A 139 -11.53 -4.37 -7.87
N GLY A 140 -11.19 -3.45 -8.75
CA GLY A 140 -12.14 -2.80 -9.66
C GLY A 140 -12.78 -1.53 -9.09
N LYS A 141 -13.44 -0.77 -9.98
CA LYS A 141 -14.00 0.55 -9.66
C LYS A 141 -15.16 0.48 -8.67
N GLU A 142 -15.98 -0.56 -8.73
CA GLU A 142 -17.12 -0.76 -7.83
C GLU A 142 -16.63 -0.88 -6.39
N PHE A 143 -15.69 -1.80 -6.14
CA PHE A 143 -15.07 -1.95 -4.83
C PHE A 143 -14.43 -0.63 -4.34
N ALA A 144 -13.66 0.05 -5.20
CA ALA A 144 -13.02 1.30 -4.83
C ALA A 144 -14.05 2.36 -4.43
N GLY A 145 -15.16 2.48 -5.16
CA GLY A 145 -16.28 3.36 -4.85
C GLY A 145 -16.93 3.05 -3.50
N GLU A 146 -17.22 1.76 -3.25
CA GLU A 146 -17.77 1.31 -1.96
C GLU A 146 -16.84 1.66 -0.78
N MET A 147 -15.53 1.44 -0.93
CA MET A 147 -14.57 1.74 0.13
C MET A 147 -14.42 3.24 0.40
N VAL A 148 -14.53 4.09 -0.63
CA VAL A 148 -14.64 5.54 -0.45
C VAL A 148 -15.86 5.90 0.40
N GLU A 149 -17.04 5.32 0.11
CA GLU A 149 -18.24 5.59 0.89
C GLU A 149 -18.16 5.06 2.34
N VAL A 150 -17.41 3.97 2.56
CA VAL A 150 -17.10 3.50 3.92
C VAL A 150 -16.20 4.50 4.66
N GLU A 151 -15.16 5.01 3.98
CA GLU A 151 -14.22 5.94 4.61
C GLU A 151 -14.84 7.31 4.90
N LYS A 152 -15.64 7.86 3.99
CA LYS A 152 -16.38 9.12 4.23
C LYS A 152 -17.20 9.12 5.52
N LYS A 153 -17.67 7.95 5.92
CA LYS A 153 -18.48 7.77 7.16
C LYS A 153 -17.63 7.66 8.43
N ARG A 154 -16.29 7.61 8.32
CA ARG A 154 -15.41 7.56 9.48
C ARG A 154 -15.56 8.85 10.29
N LYS A 155 -15.87 8.71 11.57
CA LYS A 155 -15.97 9.84 12.50
C LYS A 155 -14.65 9.98 13.24
N GLY A 156 -14.17 11.21 13.38
CA GLY A 156 -12.92 11.51 14.08
C GLY A 156 -12.50 12.97 13.90
N ILE A 157 -11.24 13.25 14.15
CA ILE A 157 -10.65 14.59 14.03
C ILE A 157 -10.50 15.00 12.56
N TYR A 158 -10.42 13.99 11.64
CA TYR A 158 -10.15 14.23 10.24
C TYR A 158 -11.42 14.20 9.40
N ASP A 159 -11.57 15.16 8.49
CA ASP A 159 -12.69 15.26 7.55
C ASP A 159 -12.42 14.42 6.30
N TYR A 160 -12.70 13.11 6.41
CA TYR A 160 -12.57 12.16 5.32
C TYR A 160 -13.47 12.49 4.14
N GLU A 161 -14.69 12.98 4.41
CA GLU A 161 -15.66 13.28 3.36
C GLU A 161 -15.15 14.38 2.42
N SER A 162 -14.75 15.53 2.97
CA SER A 162 -14.20 16.62 2.20
C SER A 162 -12.91 16.23 1.45
N ALA A 163 -12.05 15.43 2.08
CA ALA A 163 -10.81 14.99 1.45
C ALA A 163 -11.06 14.04 0.27
N TRP A 164 -12.01 13.11 0.40
CA TRP A 164 -12.39 12.24 -0.71
C TRP A 164 -13.12 12.98 -1.83
N GLN A 165 -14.03 13.91 -1.49
CA GLN A 165 -14.68 14.76 -2.49
C GLN A 165 -13.65 15.51 -3.31
N TRP A 166 -12.65 16.11 -2.66
CA TRP A 166 -11.56 16.81 -3.34
C TRP A 166 -10.74 15.85 -4.21
N ALA A 167 -10.31 14.70 -3.70
CA ALA A 167 -9.49 13.77 -4.47
C ALA A 167 -10.21 13.25 -5.72
N LEU A 168 -11.51 12.95 -5.61
CA LEU A 168 -12.32 12.44 -6.72
C LEU A 168 -12.85 13.54 -7.66
N SER A 169 -12.73 14.82 -7.30
CA SER A 169 -12.94 15.92 -8.26
C SER A 169 -11.82 16.01 -9.31
N LEU A 170 -10.69 15.36 -9.06
CA LEU A 170 -9.56 15.25 -9.98
C LEU A 170 -9.68 13.96 -10.80
N SER A 171 -9.36 14.05 -12.08
CA SER A 171 -9.16 12.85 -12.92
C SER A 171 -7.96 12.01 -12.43
N GLU A 172 -7.87 10.76 -12.84
CA GLU A 172 -6.73 9.89 -12.54
C GLU A 172 -5.39 10.55 -12.94
N ALA A 173 -5.34 11.15 -14.13
CA ALA A 173 -4.14 11.84 -14.63
C ALA A 173 -3.74 13.05 -13.75
N GLU A 174 -4.72 13.83 -13.29
CA GLU A 174 -4.47 14.97 -12.40
C GLU A 174 -4.02 14.53 -11.02
N ARG A 175 -4.63 13.46 -10.45
CA ARG A 175 -4.16 12.86 -9.20
C ARG A 175 -2.71 12.40 -9.32
N ALA A 176 -2.41 11.64 -10.35
CA ALA A 176 -1.06 11.14 -10.60
C ALA A 176 -0.03 12.28 -10.79
N ALA A 177 -0.39 13.34 -11.52
CA ALA A 177 0.46 14.51 -11.71
C ALA A 177 0.75 15.22 -10.39
N LYS A 178 -0.29 15.49 -9.57
CA LYS A 178 -0.13 16.12 -8.24
C LYS A 178 0.72 15.25 -7.29
N PHE A 179 0.53 13.94 -7.28
CA PHE A 179 1.35 13.06 -6.46
C PHE A 179 2.82 13.08 -6.91
N LYS A 180 3.08 13.07 -8.20
CA LYS A 180 4.42 13.18 -8.77
C LYS A 180 5.12 14.49 -8.37
N GLU A 181 4.40 15.61 -8.26
CA GLU A 181 4.95 16.86 -7.74
C GLU A 181 5.37 16.72 -6.28
N VAL A 182 4.54 16.11 -5.43
CA VAL A 182 4.88 15.83 -4.02
C VAL A 182 6.13 14.95 -3.92
N VAL A 183 6.22 13.90 -4.72
CA VAL A 183 7.41 13.03 -4.78
C VAL A 183 8.64 13.82 -5.20
N LYS A 184 8.55 14.65 -6.25
CA LYS A 184 9.66 15.48 -6.75
C LYS A 184 10.18 16.45 -5.68
N MET A 185 9.31 17.07 -4.88
CA MET A 185 9.71 17.95 -3.77
C MET A 185 10.57 17.24 -2.72
N ASN A 186 10.39 15.92 -2.55
CA ASN A 186 11.13 15.12 -1.58
C ASN A 186 12.44 14.54 -2.13
N LEU A 187 12.51 14.29 -3.43
CA LEU A 187 13.74 13.82 -4.10
C LEU A 187 14.75 14.95 -4.29
N SER A 188 14.31 16.17 -4.57
CA SER A 188 15.18 17.33 -4.80
C SER A 188 15.94 17.81 -3.56
N GLY A 189 15.60 17.33 -2.38
CA GLY A 189 16.26 17.68 -1.11
C GLY A 189 17.24 16.64 -0.55
N ARG A 190 17.51 15.57 -1.32
CA ARG A 190 18.50 14.53 -0.97
C ARG A 190 19.81 14.79 -1.72
N LYS A 191 20.46 15.94 -1.45
CA LYS A 191 21.84 16.21 -1.84
C LYS A 191 22.72 16.19 -0.60
#